data_2a0040ab5b19d9d7ab7b2d543b886aa4
#
_entry.id   2a0040ab5b19d9d7ab7b2d543b886aa4
#
_cell.length_a   1.000
_cell.length_b   1.000
_cell.length_c   1.000
_cell.angle_alpha   90.00
_cell.angle_beta   90.00
_cell.angle_gamma   90.00
#
_symmetry.space_group_name_H-M   'P 1'
#
loop_
_entity.id
_entity.type
_entity.pdbx_description
1 polymer ?
#
loop_
_entity_poly.entity_id
_entity_poly.type
_entity_poly.pdbx_seq_one_letter_code
_entity_poly.pdbx_strand_id
1 'polypeptide(L)'
;MKIAVINEISAADKNADILKALEGRGHEVLNLGNTRAGDSPGLLYIHTGLMSALLLNYNLVDFVVGGCGTGLGYLNSVMQYPGVFCGHLLTPLDAFLFARINAGNCVSLALNQGYGWAGEVNLRMLFEALFTPESGSGYPPGRAEPQRQARGLLKQVSGATHRSMAEILAALPEEVVRPALTFPAFRPLLEQAAQANAELRSVLEEIF
;
A
#
# COMPACT_ATOMS: atom_id res chain seq x y z
N MET A 1 7.64 -10.17 7.46
CA MET A 1 6.50 -9.22 7.41
C MET A 1 5.41 -9.81 6.54
N LYS A 2 4.17 -9.39 6.78
CA LYS A 2 3.02 -9.68 5.92
C LYS A 2 2.80 -8.50 4.97
N ILE A 3 2.93 -8.73 3.67
CA ILE A 3 2.91 -7.69 2.63
C ILE A 3 1.70 -7.90 1.72
N ALA A 4 0.91 -6.85 1.47
CA ALA A 4 -0.10 -6.88 0.42
C ALA A 4 0.45 -6.29 -0.88
N VAL A 5 0.16 -6.95 -2.01
CA VAL A 5 0.36 -6.42 -3.35
C VAL A 5 -1.00 -6.02 -3.90
N ILE A 6 -1.17 -4.75 -4.26
CA ILE A 6 -2.44 -4.20 -4.73
C ILE A 6 -2.21 -3.37 -5.99
N ASN A 7 -2.41 -3.98 -7.16
CA ASN A 7 -2.33 -3.27 -8.42
C ASN A 7 -3.71 -2.79 -8.88
N GLU A 8 -3.76 -1.57 -9.39
CA GLU A 8 -4.92 -1.11 -10.15
C GLU A 8 -4.88 -1.67 -11.58
N ILE A 9 -5.99 -1.57 -12.30
CA ILE A 9 -6.19 -2.26 -13.59
C ILE A 9 -5.19 -1.86 -14.69
N SER A 10 -4.74 -0.59 -14.75
CA SER A 10 -3.83 -0.13 -15.82
C SER A 10 -2.41 -0.69 -15.69
N ALA A 11 -2.08 -1.24 -14.54
CA ALA A 11 -0.76 -1.80 -14.22
C ALA A 11 -0.81 -3.29 -13.84
N ALA A 12 -1.95 -3.92 -14.01
CA ALA A 12 -2.19 -5.30 -13.61
C ALA A 12 -1.30 -6.32 -14.36
N ASP A 13 -0.87 -6.01 -15.58
CA ASP A 13 0.07 -6.81 -16.35
C ASP A 13 1.47 -6.93 -15.75
N LYS A 14 1.83 -6.05 -14.80
CA LYS A 14 3.09 -6.10 -14.05
C LYS A 14 3.00 -6.88 -12.73
N ASN A 15 1.81 -7.39 -12.39
CA ASN A 15 1.60 -8.11 -11.14
C ASN A 15 2.55 -9.31 -10.96
N ALA A 16 2.73 -10.11 -11.99
CA ALA A 16 3.63 -11.28 -11.95
C ALA A 16 5.09 -10.89 -11.66
N ASP A 17 5.56 -9.79 -12.24
CA ASP A 17 6.92 -9.29 -12.02
C ASP A 17 7.12 -8.80 -10.58
N ILE A 18 6.11 -8.15 -10.01
CA ILE A 18 6.14 -7.70 -8.61
C ILE A 18 6.22 -8.90 -7.67
N LEU A 19 5.35 -9.90 -7.87
CA LEU A 19 5.36 -11.11 -7.04
C LEU A 19 6.70 -11.83 -7.12
N LYS A 20 7.23 -12.02 -8.33
CA LYS A 20 8.54 -12.63 -8.56
C LYS A 20 9.68 -11.85 -7.90
N ALA A 21 9.62 -10.52 -7.91
CA ALA A 21 10.62 -9.68 -7.27
C ALA A 21 10.55 -9.74 -5.73
N LEU A 22 9.42 -10.14 -5.14
CA LEU A 22 9.23 -10.36 -3.70
C LEU A 22 9.59 -11.78 -3.25
N GLU A 23 9.69 -12.74 -4.17
CA GLU A 23 10.03 -14.13 -3.84
C GLU A 23 11.38 -14.28 -3.12
N GLY A 24 11.45 -15.24 -2.20
CA GLY A 24 12.68 -15.58 -1.48
C GLY A 24 13.14 -14.57 -0.42
N ARG A 25 12.35 -13.50 -0.16
CA ARG A 25 12.70 -12.46 0.83
C ARG A 25 12.18 -12.75 2.25
N GLY A 26 11.56 -13.90 2.48
CA GLY A 26 11.06 -14.30 3.79
C GLY A 26 9.81 -13.53 4.25
N HIS A 27 9.03 -13.01 3.31
CA HIS A 27 7.76 -12.33 3.57
C HIS A 27 6.57 -13.21 3.22
N GLU A 28 5.48 -13.07 3.98
CA GLU A 28 4.16 -13.56 3.59
C GLU A 28 3.56 -12.54 2.63
N VAL A 29 3.24 -12.94 1.39
CA VAL A 29 2.73 -12.04 0.36
C VAL A 29 1.28 -12.37 0.04
N LEU A 30 0.39 -11.38 0.21
CA LEU A 30 -1.01 -11.42 -0.19
C LEU A 30 -1.20 -10.63 -1.50
N ASN A 31 -1.74 -11.27 -2.53
CA ASN A 31 -2.03 -10.64 -3.81
C ASN A 31 -3.51 -10.27 -3.88
N LEU A 32 -3.84 -8.99 -3.67
CA LEU A 32 -5.20 -8.53 -3.39
C LEU A 32 -5.77 -7.57 -4.44
N GLY A 33 -4.98 -7.15 -5.44
CA GLY A 33 -5.41 -6.27 -6.52
C GLY A 33 -5.70 -7.00 -7.84
N ASN A 34 -5.83 -6.24 -8.94
CA ASN A 34 -5.90 -6.81 -10.27
C ASN A 34 -4.59 -7.50 -10.66
N THR A 35 -4.69 -8.62 -11.36
CA THR A 35 -3.55 -9.50 -11.67
C THR A 35 -3.22 -9.58 -13.15
N ARG A 36 -4.18 -9.20 -14.01
CA ARG A 36 -4.05 -9.25 -15.46
C ARG A 36 -4.73 -8.05 -16.12
N ALA A 37 -4.19 -7.62 -17.25
CA ALA A 37 -4.86 -6.64 -18.07
C ALA A 37 -6.25 -7.15 -18.51
N GLY A 38 -7.27 -6.31 -18.32
CA GLY A 38 -8.65 -6.66 -18.64
C GLY A 38 -9.39 -7.46 -17.58
N ASP A 39 -8.82 -7.66 -16.38
CA ASP A 39 -9.55 -8.25 -15.24
C ASP A 39 -10.86 -7.50 -14.97
N SER A 40 -11.91 -8.26 -14.61
CA SER A 40 -13.19 -7.69 -14.21
C SER A 40 -13.61 -8.29 -12.85
N PRO A 41 -13.98 -7.43 -11.89
CA PRO A 41 -14.04 -5.97 -11.97
C PRO A 41 -12.64 -5.31 -12.01
N GLY A 42 -12.53 -4.21 -12.77
CA GLY A 42 -11.31 -3.40 -12.82
C GLY A 42 -11.25 -2.40 -11.66
N LEU A 43 -10.23 -2.49 -10.83
CA LEU A 43 -10.00 -1.53 -9.75
C LEU A 43 -9.27 -0.30 -10.28
N LEU A 44 -9.77 0.89 -9.95
CA LEU A 44 -9.07 2.15 -10.15
C LEU A 44 -8.15 2.44 -8.94
N TYR A 45 -7.21 3.36 -9.10
CA TYR A 45 -6.30 3.77 -8.02
C TYR A 45 -7.03 4.29 -6.76
N ILE A 46 -8.25 4.84 -6.90
CA ILE A 46 -9.08 5.26 -5.76
C ILE A 46 -9.56 4.06 -4.93
N HIS A 47 -9.91 2.95 -5.57
CA HIS A 47 -10.31 1.72 -4.90
C HIS A 47 -9.12 1.05 -4.20
N THR A 48 -7.99 0.92 -4.92
CA THR A 48 -6.78 0.32 -4.37
C THR A 48 -6.17 1.14 -3.24
N GLY A 49 -6.33 2.47 -3.27
CA GLY A 49 -5.96 3.34 -2.16
C GLY A 49 -6.78 3.06 -0.90
N LEU A 50 -8.11 2.95 -1.02
CA LEU A 50 -8.99 2.57 0.10
C LEU A 50 -8.67 1.18 0.65
N MET A 51 -8.50 0.18 -0.22
CA MET A 51 -8.12 -1.18 0.18
C MET A 51 -6.82 -1.19 0.98
N SER A 52 -5.81 -0.46 0.53
CA SER A 52 -4.52 -0.33 1.21
C SER A 52 -4.65 0.30 2.59
N ALA A 53 -5.46 1.35 2.70
CA ALA A 53 -5.73 2.03 3.96
C ALA A 53 -6.42 1.11 4.97
N LEU A 54 -7.41 0.32 4.54
CA LEU A 54 -8.10 -0.65 5.38
C LEU A 54 -7.14 -1.71 5.92
N LEU A 55 -6.28 -2.27 5.05
CA LEU A 55 -5.28 -3.26 5.46
C LEU A 55 -4.35 -2.74 6.55
N LEU A 56 -3.87 -1.51 6.40
CA LEU A 56 -2.92 -0.91 7.34
C LEU A 56 -3.60 -0.46 8.65
N ASN A 57 -4.76 0.18 8.58
CA ASN A 57 -5.45 0.69 9.75
C ASN A 57 -6.05 -0.41 10.64
N TYR A 58 -6.50 -1.52 10.05
CA TYR A 58 -6.98 -2.69 10.79
C TYR A 58 -5.88 -3.73 11.09
N ASN A 59 -4.60 -3.39 10.83
CA ASN A 59 -3.43 -4.24 11.08
C ASN A 59 -3.52 -5.63 10.42
N LEU A 60 -4.08 -5.70 9.22
CA LEU A 60 -4.21 -6.94 8.46
C LEU A 60 -2.92 -7.31 7.72
N VAL A 61 -2.07 -6.31 7.48
CA VAL A 61 -0.72 -6.44 6.92
C VAL A 61 0.22 -5.43 7.56
N ASP A 62 1.53 -5.69 7.45
CA ASP A 62 2.57 -4.79 7.93
C ASP A 62 2.94 -3.73 6.89
N PHE A 63 2.77 -4.05 5.60
CA PHE A 63 3.23 -3.22 4.50
C PHE A 63 2.38 -3.41 3.25
N VAL A 64 2.24 -2.35 2.44
CA VAL A 64 1.55 -2.41 1.15
C VAL A 64 2.47 -2.00 0.01
N VAL A 65 2.55 -2.85 -1.00
CA VAL A 65 3.14 -2.56 -2.31
C VAL A 65 2.00 -2.31 -3.28
N GLY A 66 1.78 -1.06 -3.61
CA GLY A 66 0.76 -0.64 -4.57
C GLY A 66 1.37 0.10 -5.75
N GLY A 67 0.52 0.55 -6.64
CA GLY A 67 0.94 1.35 -7.78
C GLY A 67 -0.11 1.43 -8.87
N CYS A 68 0.20 2.25 -9.85
CA CYS A 68 -0.57 2.43 -11.06
C CYS A 68 0.37 2.75 -12.23
N GLY A 69 -0.13 3.11 -13.38
CA GLY A 69 0.71 3.43 -14.55
C GLY A 69 1.84 4.42 -14.24
N THR A 70 1.55 5.51 -13.56
CA THR A 70 2.53 6.53 -13.13
C THR A 70 2.91 6.45 -11.66
N GLY A 71 2.20 5.69 -10.86
CA GLY A 71 2.29 5.67 -9.41
C GLY A 71 1.66 6.88 -8.71
N LEU A 72 1.48 8.00 -9.40
CA LEU A 72 1.01 9.25 -8.80
C LEU A 72 -0.46 9.20 -8.38
N GLY A 73 -1.32 8.58 -9.19
CA GLY A 73 -2.73 8.42 -8.85
C GLY A 73 -2.91 7.59 -7.58
N TYR A 74 -2.23 6.45 -7.49
CA TYR A 74 -2.26 5.62 -6.30
C TYR A 74 -1.70 6.34 -5.07
N LEU A 75 -0.55 7.03 -5.21
CA LEU A 75 0.04 7.82 -4.13
C LEU A 75 -0.96 8.85 -3.58
N ASN A 76 -1.56 9.64 -4.48
CA ASN A 76 -2.53 10.68 -4.10
C ASN A 76 -3.74 10.07 -3.38
N SER A 77 -4.23 8.93 -3.85
CA SER A 77 -5.38 8.26 -3.25
C SER A 77 -5.05 7.71 -1.85
N VAL A 78 -3.97 6.93 -1.73
CA VAL A 78 -3.67 6.25 -0.46
C VAL A 78 -3.27 7.21 0.65
N MET A 79 -2.69 8.36 0.31
CA MET A 79 -2.31 9.40 1.27
C MET A 79 -3.51 10.24 1.78
N GLN A 80 -4.73 10.01 1.28
CA GLN A 80 -5.95 10.62 1.84
C GLN A 80 -6.43 9.94 3.12
N TYR A 81 -5.80 8.84 3.53
CA TYR A 81 -6.25 8.04 4.66
C TYR A 81 -5.30 8.13 5.86
N PRO A 82 -5.83 8.00 7.10
CA PRO A 82 -5.03 8.07 8.30
C PRO A 82 -3.97 6.96 8.35
N GLY A 83 -2.84 7.25 9.00
CA GLY A 83 -1.83 6.24 9.31
C GLY A 83 -1.08 5.65 8.11
N VAL A 84 -1.31 6.16 6.91
CA VAL A 84 -0.59 5.72 5.70
C VAL A 84 0.57 6.68 5.41
N PHE A 85 1.75 6.12 5.29
CA PHE A 85 2.99 6.84 4.95
C PHE A 85 3.59 6.21 3.71
N CYS A 86 3.21 6.75 2.54
CA CYS A 86 3.52 6.16 1.25
C CYS A 86 4.70 6.87 0.57
N GLY A 87 5.65 6.09 0.05
CA GLY A 87 6.75 6.56 -0.80
C GLY A 87 6.48 6.27 -2.28
N HIS A 88 6.71 7.26 -3.15
CA HIS A 88 6.75 7.04 -4.60
C HIS A 88 8.15 6.59 -4.99
N LEU A 89 8.30 5.36 -5.48
CA LEU A 89 9.59 4.75 -5.74
C LEU A 89 9.78 4.50 -7.23
N LEU A 90 10.76 5.17 -7.81
CA LEU A 90 11.16 5.04 -9.21
C LEU A 90 12.48 4.26 -9.35
N THR A 91 13.36 4.41 -8.37
CA THR A 91 14.73 3.88 -8.40
C THR A 91 15.08 3.14 -7.10
N PRO A 92 16.09 2.26 -7.11
CA PRO A 92 16.62 1.67 -5.88
C PRO A 92 17.11 2.72 -4.86
N LEU A 93 17.57 3.90 -5.31
CA LEU A 93 17.97 4.97 -4.40
C LEU A 93 16.77 5.53 -3.64
N ASP A 94 15.63 5.72 -4.30
CA ASP A 94 14.39 6.14 -3.64
C ASP A 94 13.98 5.14 -2.57
N ALA A 95 14.05 3.85 -2.90
CA ALA A 95 13.71 2.77 -1.99
C ALA A 95 14.62 2.72 -0.77
N PHE A 96 15.94 2.84 -0.97
CA PHE A 96 16.93 2.89 0.10
C PHE A 96 16.70 4.07 1.05
N LEU A 97 16.51 5.26 0.51
CA LEU A 97 16.29 6.48 1.30
C LEU A 97 14.95 6.41 2.03
N PHE A 98 13.90 5.95 1.35
CA PHE A 98 12.58 5.76 1.96
C PHE A 98 12.62 4.78 3.13
N ALA A 99 13.25 3.62 2.96
CA ALA A 99 13.38 2.63 4.02
C ALA A 99 14.10 3.19 5.25
N ARG A 100 15.21 3.87 5.05
CA ARG A 100 16.06 4.33 6.15
C ARG A 100 15.58 5.63 6.80
N ILE A 101 15.06 6.57 6.01
CA ILE A 101 14.68 7.90 6.50
C ILE A 101 13.20 7.93 6.89
N ASN A 102 12.34 7.58 5.94
CA ASN A 102 10.88 7.72 6.08
C ASN A 102 10.27 6.56 6.86
N ALA A 103 10.76 5.33 6.66
CA ALA A 103 10.25 4.13 7.29
C ALA A 103 8.72 4.05 7.24
N GLY A 104 8.16 4.32 6.07
CA GLY A 104 6.72 4.25 5.83
C GLY A 104 6.23 2.81 5.74
N ASN A 105 4.93 2.66 5.61
CA ASN A 105 4.24 1.37 5.58
C ASN A 105 3.60 1.06 4.20
N CYS A 106 3.85 1.91 3.21
CA CYS A 106 3.29 1.79 1.87
C CYS A 106 4.25 2.30 0.82
N VAL A 107 4.25 1.71 -0.36
CA VAL A 107 4.97 2.24 -1.52
C VAL A 107 4.07 2.28 -2.74
N SER A 108 4.29 3.30 -3.56
CA SER A 108 3.65 3.50 -4.86
C SER A 108 4.67 3.32 -5.98
N LEU A 109 4.43 2.35 -6.85
CA LEU A 109 5.27 2.03 -7.99
C LEU A 109 4.72 2.65 -9.27
N ALA A 110 5.60 3.22 -10.11
CA ALA A 110 5.29 3.68 -11.46
C ALA A 110 5.48 2.52 -12.45
N LEU A 111 4.41 1.77 -12.72
CA LEU A 111 4.51 0.47 -13.38
C LEU A 111 4.46 0.54 -14.92
N ASN A 112 4.05 1.68 -15.49
CA ASN A 112 4.09 1.91 -16.94
C ASN A 112 5.05 3.04 -17.34
N GLN A 113 5.40 3.90 -16.40
CA GLN A 113 6.33 5.01 -16.66
C GLN A 113 7.78 4.53 -16.51
N GLY A 114 8.52 4.50 -17.62
CA GLY A 114 9.93 4.14 -17.60
C GLY A 114 10.20 2.66 -17.26
N TYR A 115 9.19 1.79 -17.35
CA TYR A 115 9.33 0.38 -16.99
C TYR A 115 10.35 -0.33 -17.88
N GLY A 116 10.24 -0.15 -19.23
CA GLY A 116 11.17 -0.72 -20.19
C GLY A 116 11.16 -2.26 -20.25
N TRP A 117 12.06 -2.83 -21.04
CA TRP A 117 12.20 -4.29 -21.18
C TRP A 117 12.87 -4.95 -19.94
N ALA A 118 13.55 -4.18 -19.10
CA ALA A 118 14.22 -4.65 -17.89
C ALA A 118 13.52 -4.19 -16.60
N GLY A 119 12.22 -3.90 -16.66
CA GLY A 119 11.44 -3.39 -15.53
C GLY A 119 11.43 -4.33 -14.34
N GLU A 120 11.37 -5.64 -14.58
CA GLU A 120 11.45 -6.67 -13.53
C GLU A 120 12.82 -6.69 -12.81
N VAL A 121 13.90 -6.32 -13.51
CA VAL A 121 15.23 -6.18 -12.89
C VAL A 121 15.24 -4.97 -11.96
N ASN A 122 14.68 -3.85 -12.40
CA ASN A 122 14.54 -2.66 -11.56
C ASN A 122 13.72 -2.95 -10.30
N LEU A 123 12.58 -3.66 -10.43
CA LEU A 123 11.77 -4.06 -9.27
C LEU A 123 12.55 -4.91 -8.26
N ARG A 124 13.36 -5.87 -8.72
CA ARG A 124 14.21 -6.67 -7.82
C ARG A 124 15.22 -5.82 -7.07
N MET A 125 15.90 -4.90 -7.75
CA MET A 125 16.86 -3.98 -7.15
C MET A 125 16.17 -3.02 -6.17
N LEU A 126 14.98 -2.53 -6.53
CA LEU A 126 14.17 -1.65 -5.71
C LEU A 126 13.75 -2.34 -4.41
N PHE A 127 13.22 -3.56 -4.48
CA PHE A 127 12.83 -4.32 -3.28
C PHE A 127 14.02 -4.79 -2.44
N GLU A 128 15.17 -5.05 -3.07
CA GLU A 128 16.41 -5.27 -2.33
C GLU A 128 16.78 -4.05 -1.49
N ALA A 129 16.78 -2.88 -2.11
CA ALA A 129 17.07 -1.62 -1.43
C ALA A 129 16.02 -1.22 -0.37
N LEU A 130 14.75 -1.65 -0.55
CA LEU A 130 13.66 -1.35 0.36
C LEU A 130 13.66 -2.24 1.61
N PHE A 131 13.85 -3.55 1.44
CA PHE A 131 13.60 -4.54 2.50
C PHE A 131 14.87 -5.08 3.18
N THR A 132 16.06 -4.86 2.61
CA THR A 132 17.32 -5.29 3.24
C THR A 132 17.78 -4.36 4.36
N PRO A 133 17.71 -3.02 4.22
CA PRO A 133 18.08 -2.13 5.31
C PRO A 133 17.13 -2.24 6.49
N GLU A 134 17.65 -2.04 7.71
CA GLU A 134 16.80 -1.84 8.88
C GLU A 134 15.94 -0.58 8.69
N SER A 135 14.63 -0.76 8.72
CA SER A 135 13.67 0.33 8.52
C SER A 135 13.85 1.41 9.60
N GLY A 136 13.97 2.67 9.16
CA GLY A 136 14.11 3.80 10.06
C GLY A 136 15.50 3.96 10.71
N SER A 137 16.50 3.19 10.27
CA SER A 137 17.87 3.29 10.79
C SER A 137 18.58 4.62 10.53
N GLY A 138 17.99 5.46 9.68
CA GLY A 138 18.47 6.82 9.37
C GLY A 138 19.53 6.86 8.26
N TYR A 139 19.58 8.02 7.58
CA TYR A 139 20.63 8.30 6.61
C TYR A 139 20.86 9.82 6.52
N PRO A 140 22.15 10.32 6.56
CA PRO A 140 23.30 9.54 7.05
C PRO A 140 23.11 9.09 8.51
N PRO A 141 23.89 8.13 9.03
CA PRO A 141 23.65 7.54 10.36
C PRO A 141 23.50 8.56 11.51
N GLY A 142 24.26 9.64 11.48
CA GLY A 142 24.17 10.74 12.48
C GLY A 142 22.83 11.48 12.47
N ARG A 143 21.94 11.24 11.50
CA ARG A 143 20.61 11.87 11.40
C ARG A 143 19.48 10.93 11.86
N ALA A 144 19.78 9.74 12.32
CA ALA A 144 18.78 8.73 12.69
C ALA A 144 17.79 9.24 13.73
N GLU A 145 18.29 9.87 14.82
CA GLU A 145 17.44 10.34 15.92
C GLU A 145 16.50 11.50 15.51
N PRO A 146 16.98 12.60 14.87
CA PRO A 146 16.07 13.64 14.37
C PRO A 146 15.03 13.10 13.37
N GLN A 147 15.39 12.14 12.51
CA GLN A 147 14.47 11.53 11.57
C GLN A 147 13.42 10.68 12.27
N ARG A 148 13.77 9.94 13.32
CA ARG A 148 12.82 9.20 14.16
C ARG A 148 11.81 10.12 14.83
N GLN A 149 12.29 11.23 15.41
CA GLN A 149 11.42 12.25 16.02
C GLN A 149 10.45 12.85 15.01
N ALA A 150 10.95 13.21 13.81
CA ALA A 150 10.11 13.73 12.74
C ALA A 150 9.00 12.76 12.32
N ARG A 151 9.30 11.45 12.20
CA ARG A 151 8.29 10.43 11.92
C ARG A 151 7.24 10.32 13.04
N GLY A 152 7.66 10.45 14.30
CA GLY A 152 6.75 10.48 15.45
C GLY A 152 5.77 11.67 15.38
N LEU A 153 6.28 12.85 15.03
CA LEU A 153 5.45 14.05 14.82
C LEU A 153 4.51 13.87 13.64
N LEU A 154 4.99 13.30 12.52
CA LEU A 154 4.15 13.07 11.35
C LEU A 154 2.98 12.12 11.66
N LYS A 155 3.18 11.09 12.50
CA LYS A 155 2.07 10.25 12.99
C LYS A 155 1.03 11.05 13.78
N GLN A 156 1.46 11.97 14.63
CA GLN A 156 0.54 12.84 15.37
C GLN A 156 -0.23 13.77 14.43
N VAL A 157 0.44 14.34 13.43
CA VAL A 157 -0.21 15.14 12.38
C VAL A 157 -1.26 14.32 11.64
N SER A 158 -0.92 13.09 11.22
CA SER A 158 -1.88 12.21 10.55
C SER A 158 -3.13 11.95 11.42
N GLY A 159 -2.93 11.64 12.71
CA GLY A 159 -4.06 11.42 13.63
C GLY A 159 -4.90 12.67 13.88
N ALA A 160 -4.30 13.87 13.80
CA ALA A 160 -5.01 15.14 14.03
C ALA A 160 -5.75 15.65 12.78
N THR A 161 -5.33 15.26 11.59
CA THR A 161 -5.86 15.77 10.30
C THR A 161 -6.86 14.84 9.62
N HIS A 162 -7.02 13.61 10.11
CA HIS A 162 -7.93 12.63 9.53
C HIS A 162 -9.00 12.21 10.54
N ARG A 163 -10.15 11.78 10.01
CA ARG A 163 -11.19 11.06 10.75
C ARG A 163 -10.77 9.59 10.97
N SER A 164 -11.53 8.88 11.80
CA SER A 164 -11.39 7.42 11.90
C SER A 164 -11.76 6.72 10.58
N MET A 165 -11.26 5.50 10.37
CA MET A 165 -11.61 4.74 9.17
C MET A 165 -13.10 4.44 9.07
N ALA A 166 -13.78 4.22 10.20
CA ALA A 166 -15.22 4.00 10.24
C ALA A 166 -15.99 5.25 9.74
N GLU A 167 -15.65 6.44 10.25
CA GLU A 167 -16.28 7.70 9.79
C GLU A 167 -15.96 7.99 8.32
N ILE A 168 -14.76 7.65 7.86
CA ILE A 168 -14.37 7.79 6.44
C ILE A 168 -15.23 6.88 5.57
N LEU A 169 -15.37 5.60 5.90
CA LEU A 169 -16.16 4.65 5.14
C LEU A 169 -17.62 5.05 5.05
N ALA A 170 -18.20 5.54 6.16
CA ALA A 170 -19.57 6.04 6.18
C ALA A 170 -19.79 7.31 5.35
N ALA A 171 -18.74 8.11 5.10
CA ALA A 171 -18.81 9.36 4.35
C ALA A 171 -18.42 9.23 2.86
N LEU A 172 -17.74 8.15 2.47
CA LEU A 172 -17.29 7.96 1.09
C LEU A 172 -18.45 7.60 0.15
N PRO A 173 -18.39 8.04 -1.13
CA PRO A 173 -19.33 7.62 -2.15
C PRO A 173 -19.35 6.10 -2.35
N GLU A 174 -20.54 5.55 -2.61
CA GLU A 174 -20.73 4.10 -2.83
C GLU A 174 -19.85 3.57 -3.99
N GLU A 175 -19.65 4.36 -5.02
CA GLU A 175 -18.80 4.06 -6.17
C GLU A 175 -17.31 3.87 -5.80
N VAL A 176 -16.86 4.38 -4.67
CA VAL A 176 -15.51 4.15 -4.13
C VAL A 176 -15.48 2.93 -3.20
N VAL A 177 -16.50 2.83 -2.34
CA VAL A 177 -16.52 1.82 -1.27
C VAL A 177 -16.87 0.45 -1.81
N ARG A 178 -17.96 0.32 -2.57
CA ARG A 178 -18.49 -0.97 -3.02
C ARG A 178 -17.47 -1.75 -3.88
N PRO A 179 -16.85 -1.19 -4.95
CA PRO A 179 -15.88 -1.94 -5.74
C PRO A 179 -14.66 -2.40 -4.94
N ALA A 180 -14.20 -1.60 -3.97
CA ALA A 180 -13.08 -1.95 -3.11
C ALA A 180 -13.43 -3.11 -2.18
N LEU A 181 -14.54 -3.03 -1.44
CA LEU A 181 -14.92 -4.01 -0.42
C LEU A 181 -15.45 -5.33 -1.00
N THR A 182 -16.04 -5.30 -2.20
CA THR A 182 -16.57 -6.50 -2.87
C THR A 182 -15.56 -7.18 -3.77
N PHE A 183 -14.34 -6.63 -3.91
CA PHE A 183 -13.34 -7.22 -4.79
C PHE A 183 -13.02 -8.68 -4.39
N PRO A 184 -13.08 -9.65 -5.32
CA PRO A 184 -13.07 -11.06 -4.98
C PRO A 184 -11.86 -11.55 -4.17
N ALA A 185 -10.67 -11.00 -4.44
CA ALA A 185 -9.46 -11.36 -3.69
C ALA A 185 -9.38 -10.69 -2.32
N PHE A 186 -10.08 -9.59 -2.10
CA PHE A 186 -10.00 -8.76 -0.89
C PHE A 186 -11.11 -9.05 0.12
N ARG A 187 -12.34 -9.26 -0.36
CA ARG A 187 -13.53 -9.47 0.46
C ARG A 187 -13.38 -10.58 1.53
N PRO A 188 -12.88 -11.80 1.20
CA PRO A 188 -12.74 -12.86 2.20
C PRO A 188 -11.82 -12.48 3.37
N LEU A 189 -10.76 -11.72 3.09
CA LEU A 189 -9.85 -11.22 4.12
C LEU A 189 -10.54 -10.24 5.07
N LEU A 190 -11.36 -9.34 4.54
CA LEU A 190 -12.15 -8.40 5.35
C LEU A 190 -13.19 -9.12 6.21
N GLU A 191 -13.92 -10.07 5.65
CA GLU A 191 -14.92 -10.87 6.36
C GLU A 191 -14.28 -11.67 7.51
N GLN A 192 -13.13 -12.27 7.28
CA GLN A 192 -12.36 -12.93 8.32
C GLN A 192 -11.90 -11.96 9.42
N ALA A 193 -11.38 -10.79 9.04
CA ALA A 193 -10.92 -9.78 9.98
C ALA A 193 -12.07 -9.22 10.84
N ALA A 194 -13.26 -9.05 10.28
CA ALA A 194 -14.46 -8.60 10.96
C ALA A 194 -14.93 -9.55 12.06
N GLN A 195 -14.58 -10.83 12.00
CA GLN A 195 -14.90 -11.78 13.09
C GLN A 195 -14.20 -11.42 14.40
N ALA A 196 -12.99 -10.86 14.31
CA ALA A 196 -12.19 -10.48 15.46
C ALA A 196 -12.23 -8.96 15.77
N ASN A 197 -12.79 -8.15 14.86
CA ASN A 197 -12.84 -6.69 14.98
C ASN A 197 -14.28 -6.18 14.92
N ALA A 198 -14.82 -5.76 16.07
CA ALA A 198 -16.21 -5.32 16.18
C ALA A 198 -16.50 -4.02 15.39
N GLU A 199 -15.55 -3.09 15.33
CA GLU A 199 -15.69 -1.85 14.56
C GLU A 199 -15.79 -2.16 13.06
N LEU A 200 -14.86 -2.96 12.53
CA LEU A 200 -14.88 -3.38 11.13
C LEU A 200 -16.16 -4.14 10.79
N ARG A 201 -16.62 -5.01 11.68
CA ARG A 201 -17.88 -5.75 11.51
C ARG A 201 -19.07 -4.80 11.38
N SER A 202 -19.22 -3.87 12.34
CA SER A 202 -20.33 -2.88 12.30
C SER A 202 -20.34 -2.09 11.01
N VAL A 203 -19.19 -1.62 10.56
CA VAL A 203 -19.04 -0.88 9.32
C VAL A 203 -19.43 -1.71 8.09
N LEU A 204 -19.01 -2.99 8.04
CA LEU A 204 -19.37 -3.87 6.92
C LEU A 204 -20.87 -4.20 6.91
N GLU A 205 -21.50 -4.37 8.07
CA GLU A 205 -22.95 -4.59 8.20
C GLU A 205 -23.80 -3.37 7.76
N GLU A 206 -23.26 -2.16 7.87
CA GLU A 206 -23.93 -0.94 7.39
C GLU A 206 -23.81 -0.74 5.86
N ILE A 207 -22.75 -1.32 5.24
CA ILE A 207 -22.48 -1.16 3.81
C ILE A 207 -23.13 -2.27 2.97
N PHE A 208 -23.35 -3.45 3.51
CA PHE A 208 -23.88 -4.65 2.84
C PHE A 208 -25.23 -5.06 3.37
#